data_3157d06dd39e858ab2144a6be2bac6eb
#
_entry.id   3157d06dd39e858ab2144a6be2bac6eb
#
_cell.length_a   1.000
_cell.length_b   1.000
_cell.length_c   1.000
_cell.angle_alpha   90.00
_cell.angle_beta   90.00
_cell.angle_gamma   90.00
#
_symmetry.space_group_name_H-M   'P 1'
#
loop_
_entity.id
_entity.type
_entity.pdbx_description
1 polymer ?
#
loop_
_entity_poly.entity_id
_entity_poly.type
_entity_poly.pdbx_seq_one_letter_code
_entity_poly.pdbx_strand_id
1 'polypeptide(L)'
;MNPFILCQGKSKELASFSHIIEFANHKIQNIQLNSQEIQASEGIKICLITEGKFDWNIDGQQFLLYPNDTSMTSPWQSIGSSKGAYDIGALTWITIKPKIFEPTGELILGDWSGISETDQRVIGKLLSLNKKPILTRLKNCQQIFQHLESEFFSKELGYRTRINHLIDELLITAVRHLSKQDNLRRDFPQTFLKLEQTLRENLAHPWTVEEMAGLVGLGTTAFTEKAKAFSGFSPLNYLINIRISEAIKLLNRKDLSLTDIALETGFYSSQHFSSTFKKLTGYTPREFRKSK
;
A
#
# COMPACT_ATOMS: atom_id res chain seq x y z
N MET A 1 27.08 -16.70 3.37
CA MET A 1 25.81 -16.95 4.07
C MET A 1 25.38 -18.38 3.88
N ASN A 2 24.98 -19.07 4.93
CA ASN A 2 24.44 -20.43 4.81
C ASN A 2 22.99 -20.36 4.31
N PRO A 3 22.56 -21.21 3.40
CA PRO A 3 21.17 -21.25 2.97
C PRO A 3 20.23 -21.61 4.14
N PHE A 4 19.10 -20.92 4.22
CA PHE A 4 18.06 -21.21 5.20
C PHE A 4 16.67 -20.83 4.65
N ILE A 5 15.62 -21.42 5.18
CA ILE A 5 14.23 -21.08 4.93
C ILE A 5 13.50 -21.10 6.27
N LEU A 6 13.07 -19.94 6.75
CA LEU A 6 12.25 -19.78 7.95
C LEU A 6 10.80 -19.61 7.52
N CYS A 7 9.91 -20.48 8.03
CA CYS A 7 8.46 -20.42 7.74
C CYS A 7 7.68 -20.25 9.05
N GLN A 8 6.65 -19.41 9.00
CA GLN A 8 5.74 -19.22 10.12
C GLN A 8 5.08 -20.55 10.53
N GLY A 9 4.94 -20.77 11.83
CA GLY A 9 4.38 -22.01 12.39
C GLY A 9 5.31 -23.23 12.33
N LYS A 10 6.46 -23.16 11.63
CA LYS A 10 7.46 -24.22 11.54
C LYS A 10 8.79 -23.84 12.18
N SER A 11 9.23 -22.61 12.02
CA SER A 11 10.54 -22.14 12.47
C SER A 11 10.43 -21.39 13.81
N LYS A 12 11.25 -21.78 14.79
CA LYS A 12 11.28 -21.15 16.14
C LYS A 12 11.66 -19.66 16.08
N GLU A 13 12.45 -19.28 15.11
CA GLU A 13 12.91 -17.91 14.87
C GLU A 13 11.73 -16.97 14.59
N LEU A 14 10.68 -17.46 13.91
CA LEU A 14 9.49 -16.67 13.56
C LEU A 14 8.38 -16.73 14.63
N ALA A 15 8.53 -17.48 15.70
CA ALA A 15 7.47 -17.65 16.72
C ALA A 15 6.99 -16.32 17.34
N SER A 16 7.85 -15.30 17.39
CA SER A 16 7.52 -13.96 17.92
C SER A 16 7.11 -12.94 16.85
N PHE A 17 6.98 -13.34 15.58
CA PHE A 17 6.76 -12.47 14.44
C PHE A 17 5.58 -12.96 13.62
N SER A 18 4.36 -12.78 14.13
CA SER A 18 3.12 -13.23 13.45
C SER A 18 2.90 -12.59 12.07
N HIS A 19 3.56 -11.49 11.81
CA HIS A 19 3.50 -10.74 10.56
C HIS A 19 4.54 -11.17 9.51
N ILE A 20 5.45 -12.09 9.84
CA ILE A 20 6.42 -12.64 8.88
C ILE A 20 5.98 -14.05 8.52
N ILE A 21 5.55 -14.23 7.26
CA ILE A 21 5.14 -15.55 6.75
C ILE A 21 6.37 -16.39 6.44
N GLU A 22 7.35 -15.80 5.79
CA GLU A 22 8.55 -16.47 5.33
C GLU A 22 9.73 -15.52 5.27
N PHE A 23 10.91 -16.00 5.67
CA PHE A 23 12.19 -15.33 5.43
C PHE A 23 13.23 -16.37 5.03
N ALA A 24 13.89 -16.16 3.89
CA ALA A 24 14.79 -17.15 3.35
C ALA A 24 15.98 -16.54 2.62
N ASN A 25 17.07 -17.29 2.66
CA ASN A 25 18.23 -17.14 1.78
C ASN A 25 18.48 -18.51 1.15
N HIS A 26 18.22 -18.62 -0.15
CA HIS A 26 18.21 -19.91 -0.85
C HIS A 26 19.19 -19.90 -2.02
N LYS A 27 20.05 -20.92 -2.06
CA LYS A 27 20.97 -21.18 -3.16
C LYS A 27 20.54 -22.41 -3.93
N ILE A 28 20.18 -22.21 -5.19
CA ILE A 28 19.68 -23.24 -6.10
C ILE A 28 20.82 -23.71 -6.96
N GLN A 29 21.28 -24.95 -6.74
CA GLN A 29 22.39 -25.56 -7.48
C GLN A 29 21.92 -26.46 -8.62
N ASN A 30 20.69 -26.94 -8.56
CA ASN A 30 20.10 -27.86 -9.56
C ASN A 30 18.65 -27.43 -9.85
N ILE A 31 18.23 -27.58 -11.10
CA ILE A 31 16.84 -27.32 -11.50
C ILE A 31 15.95 -28.45 -10.96
N GLN A 32 14.98 -28.08 -10.12
CA GLN A 32 13.95 -28.99 -9.63
C GLN A 32 12.61 -28.62 -10.28
N LEU A 33 12.04 -29.52 -11.06
CA LEU A 33 10.72 -29.34 -11.67
C LEU A 33 9.65 -29.16 -10.58
N ASN A 34 8.64 -28.34 -10.87
CA ASN A 34 7.53 -28.01 -9.95
C ASN A 34 7.97 -27.33 -8.64
N SER A 35 9.16 -26.75 -8.60
CA SER A 35 9.66 -26.02 -7.42
C SER A 35 9.15 -24.57 -7.33
N GLN A 36 8.68 -24.01 -8.44
CA GLN A 36 8.13 -22.64 -8.50
C GLN A 36 6.91 -22.57 -9.43
N GLU A 37 5.79 -23.07 -8.97
CA GLU A 37 4.50 -22.88 -9.62
C GLU A 37 4.03 -21.42 -9.48
N ILE A 38 3.25 -20.95 -10.47
CA ILE A 38 2.67 -19.62 -10.42
C ILE A 38 1.53 -19.62 -9.39
N GLN A 39 1.72 -18.84 -8.31
CA GLN A 39 0.72 -18.73 -7.24
C GLN A 39 0.71 -17.34 -6.65
N ALA A 40 -0.41 -16.93 -6.06
CA ALA A 40 -0.51 -15.68 -5.34
C ALA A 40 0.26 -15.76 -4.01
N SER A 41 0.84 -14.63 -3.60
CA SER A 41 1.48 -14.50 -2.29
C SER A 41 0.42 -14.27 -1.21
N GLU A 42 0.63 -14.80 -0.01
CA GLU A 42 -0.24 -14.47 1.14
C GLU A 42 0.06 -13.10 1.77
N GLY A 43 1.05 -12.39 1.25
CA GLY A 43 1.51 -11.11 1.78
C GLY A 43 2.31 -10.30 0.78
N ILE A 44 2.91 -9.21 1.26
CA ILE A 44 3.87 -8.43 0.48
C ILE A 44 5.17 -9.23 0.43
N LYS A 45 5.57 -9.66 -0.76
CA LYS A 45 6.82 -10.41 -0.95
C LYS A 45 7.87 -9.51 -1.59
N ILE A 46 9.02 -9.41 -0.94
CA ILE A 46 10.20 -8.69 -1.44
C ILE A 46 11.31 -9.71 -1.63
N CYS A 47 11.79 -9.86 -2.85
CA CYS A 47 12.80 -10.84 -3.20
C CYS A 47 13.97 -10.17 -3.95
N LEU A 48 15.17 -10.34 -3.43
CA LEU A 48 16.43 -9.88 -3.99
C LEU A 48 17.15 -11.02 -4.69
N ILE A 49 17.57 -10.83 -5.93
CA ILE A 49 18.45 -11.74 -6.64
C ILE A 49 19.89 -11.43 -6.25
N THR A 50 20.60 -12.43 -5.71
CA THR A 50 22.00 -12.29 -5.29
C THR A 50 22.99 -12.93 -6.28
N GLU A 51 22.61 -14.06 -6.91
CA GLU A 51 23.42 -14.74 -7.93
C GLU A 51 22.52 -15.28 -9.05
N GLY A 52 23.05 -15.38 -10.26
CA GLY A 52 22.35 -16.01 -11.39
C GLY A 52 21.37 -15.08 -12.10
N LYS A 53 20.51 -15.67 -12.92
CA LYS A 53 19.50 -14.99 -13.74
C LYS A 53 18.20 -15.75 -13.58
N PHE A 54 17.10 -15.03 -13.31
CA PHE A 54 15.80 -15.63 -13.08
C PHE A 54 14.76 -15.11 -14.08
N ASP A 55 14.00 -16.02 -14.67
CA ASP A 55 12.91 -15.72 -15.59
C ASP A 55 11.57 -15.94 -14.87
N TRP A 56 10.98 -14.84 -14.41
CA TRP A 56 9.74 -14.87 -13.63
C TRP A 56 8.54 -14.36 -14.40
N ASN A 57 7.42 -15.02 -14.19
CA ASN A 57 6.11 -14.54 -14.59
C ASN A 57 5.43 -13.88 -13.38
N ILE A 58 5.05 -12.62 -13.51
CA ILE A 58 4.30 -11.88 -12.50
C ILE A 58 3.05 -11.33 -13.19
N ASP A 59 1.87 -11.76 -12.75
CA ASP A 59 0.57 -11.41 -13.34
C ASP A 59 0.51 -11.60 -14.86
N GLY A 60 1.05 -12.70 -15.36
CA GLY A 60 1.08 -13.03 -16.79
C GLY A 60 2.16 -12.31 -17.61
N GLN A 61 2.94 -11.42 -17.01
CA GLN A 61 4.06 -10.75 -17.67
C GLN A 61 5.40 -11.40 -17.32
N GLN A 62 6.27 -11.60 -18.32
CA GLN A 62 7.61 -12.13 -18.11
C GLN A 62 8.59 -11.04 -17.75
N PHE A 63 9.39 -11.30 -16.72
CA PHE A 63 10.46 -10.43 -16.24
C PHE A 63 11.75 -11.22 -16.08
N LEU A 64 12.82 -10.64 -16.60
CA LEU A 64 14.15 -11.17 -16.48
C LEU A 64 14.90 -10.42 -15.39
N LEU A 65 15.26 -11.13 -14.31
CA LEU A 65 15.92 -10.54 -13.15
C LEU A 65 17.39 -10.95 -13.12
N TYR A 66 18.23 -10.00 -12.79
CA TYR A 66 19.68 -10.15 -12.66
C TYR A 66 20.12 -9.87 -11.22
N PRO A 67 21.38 -10.19 -10.83
CA PRO A 67 21.90 -9.86 -9.52
C PRO A 67 21.72 -8.36 -9.18
N ASN A 68 21.29 -8.10 -7.97
CA ASN A 68 20.86 -6.81 -7.41
C ASN A 68 19.50 -6.28 -7.91
N ASP A 69 18.78 -7.01 -8.75
CA ASP A 69 17.36 -6.72 -8.98
C ASP A 69 16.52 -7.26 -7.82
N THR A 70 15.51 -6.50 -7.48
CA THR A 70 14.56 -6.85 -6.41
C THR A 70 13.16 -6.90 -7.01
N SER A 71 12.40 -7.96 -6.76
CA SER A 71 10.96 -7.96 -7.03
C SER A 71 10.18 -7.59 -5.77
N MET A 72 9.09 -6.86 -5.95
CA MET A 72 8.13 -6.55 -4.89
C MET A 72 6.72 -6.81 -5.39
N THR A 73 6.04 -7.76 -4.79
CA THR A 73 4.68 -8.17 -5.18
C THR A 73 3.70 -8.02 -4.02
N SER A 74 2.47 -7.65 -4.37
CA SER A 74 1.34 -7.54 -3.46
C SER A 74 0.62 -8.89 -3.27
N PRO A 75 -0.23 -9.06 -2.22
CA PRO A 75 -0.88 -10.35 -1.94
C PRO A 75 -1.75 -10.91 -3.07
N TRP A 76 -2.31 -10.06 -3.91
CA TRP A 76 -3.17 -10.47 -5.04
C TRP A 76 -2.39 -10.75 -6.32
N GLN A 77 -1.10 -10.46 -6.37
CA GLN A 77 -0.29 -10.70 -7.55
C GLN A 77 0.23 -12.13 -7.58
N SER A 78 0.08 -12.77 -8.72
CA SER A 78 0.65 -14.08 -8.95
C SER A 78 2.13 -13.98 -9.33
N ILE A 79 2.96 -14.83 -8.75
CA ILE A 79 4.40 -14.89 -9.04
C ILE A 79 4.84 -16.34 -9.19
N GLY A 80 5.68 -16.61 -10.17
CA GLY A 80 6.25 -17.93 -10.40
C GLY A 80 7.11 -17.94 -11.65
N SER A 81 7.57 -19.13 -12.03
CA SER A 81 8.31 -19.33 -13.27
C SER A 81 7.41 -19.97 -14.32
N SER A 82 7.46 -19.47 -15.57
CA SER A 82 6.78 -20.10 -16.70
C SER A 82 7.29 -21.54 -16.98
N LYS A 83 8.48 -21.86 -16.50
CA LYS A 83 9.09 -23.20 -16.58
C LYS A 83 8.66 -24.13 -15.42
N GLY A 84 7.92 -23.62 -14.43
CA GLY A 84 7.56 -24.36 -13.21
C GLY A 84 8.75 -24.69 -12.30
N ALA A 85 9.92 -24.10 -12.52
CA ALA A 85 11.13 -24.39 -11.77
C ALA A 85 11.98 -23.13 -11.58
N TYR A 86 12.71 -23.06 -10.46
CA TYR A 86 13.72 -22.03 -10.27
C TYR A 86 14.89 -22.22 -11.22
N ASP A 87 15.41 -21.10 -11.73
CA ASP A 87 16.69 -21.07 -12.39
C ASP A 87 17.86 -21.25 -11.39
N ILE A 88 19.04 -21.66 -11.87
CA ILE A 88 20.23 -21.81 -11.03
C ILE A 88 20.72 -20.43 -10.58
N GLY A 89 20.95 -20.28 -9.28
CA GLY A 89 21.38 -19.00 -8.71
C GLY A 89 21.12 -18.92 -7.20
N ALA A 90 21.11 -17.70 -6.68
CA ALA A 90 20.78 -17.46 -5.27
C ALA A 90 19.87 -16.25 -5.13
N LEU A 91 18.95 -16.33 -4.18
CA LEU A 91 17.98 -15.30 -3.89
C LEU A 91 17.68 -15.25 -2.40
N THR A 92 17.35 -14.06 -1.94
CA THR A 92 16.89 -13.81 -0.56
C THR A 92 15.56 -13.13 -0.61
N TRP A 93 14.59 -13.58 0.19
CA TRP A 93 13.27 -12.96 0.23
C TRP A 93 12.69 -12.92 1.62
N ILE A 94 11.76 -11.99 1.80
CA ILE A 94 10.87 -11.91 2.94
C ILE A 94 9.44 -11.74 2.46
N THR A 95 8.49 -12.42 3.11
CA THR A 95 7.05 -12.28 2.89
C THR A 95 6.40 -11.78 4.16
N ILE A 96 5.77 -10.61 4.07
CA ILE A 96 5.19 -9.88 5.21
C ILE A 96 3.67 -9.90 5.07
N LYS A 97 2.98 -10.32 6.14
CA LYS A 97 1.51 -10.32 6.24
C LYS A 97 1.05 -9.01 6.90
N PRO A 98 0.51 -8.05 6.15
CA PRO A 98 -0.14 -6.89 6.73
C PRO A 98 -1.45 -7.32 7.40
N LYS A 99 -1.94 -6.52 8.36
CA LYS A 99 -3.26 -6.72 8.98
C LYS A 99 -4.38 -6.53 7.95
N ILE A 100 -4.24 -5.52 7.10
CA ILE A 100 -5.11 -5.24 5.95
C ILE A 100 -4.22 -4.80 4.79
N PHE A 101 -4.42 -5.36 3.61
CA PHE A 101 -3.92 -4.80 2.37
C PHE A 101 -4.84 -5.22 1.21
N GLU A 102 -5.50 -4.23 0.63
CA GLU A 102 -6.48 -4.42 -0.44
C GLU A 102 -6.02 -3.81 -1.76
N PRO A 103 -6.51 -4.31 -2.91
CA PRO A 103 -6.22 -3.72 -4.22
C PRO A 103 -6.61 -2.26 -4.35
N THR A 104 -7.54 -1.78 -3.53
CA THR A 104 -7.92 -0.37 -3.39
C THR A 104 -6.80 0.52 -2.87
N GLY A 105 -5.75 -0.09 -2.28
CA GLY A 105 -4.61 0.57 -1.68
C GLY A 105 -4.79 0.89 -0.19
N GLU A 106 -5.81 0.35 0.46
CA GLU A 106 -5.90 0.38 1.91
C GLU A 106 -4.84 -0.55 2.50
N LEU A 107 -3.93 0.00 3.31
CA LEU A 107 -2.84 -0.74 3.95
C LEU A 107 -2.81 -0.43 5.45
N ILE A 108 -2.88 -1.48 6.25
CA ILE A 108 -2.62 -1.46 7.70
C ILE A 108 -1.61 -2.57 7.97
N LEU A 109 -0.39 -2.20 8.34
CA LEU A 109 0.69 -3.15 8.61
C LEU A 109 0.46 -3.91 9.92
N GLY A 110 -0.02 -3.21 10.96
CA GLY A 110 -0.23 -3.74 12.30
C GLY A 110 0.71 -3.10 13.32
N ASP A 111 0.56 -3.47 14.60
CA ASP A 111 1.24 -2.85 15.74
C ASP A 111 2.77 -3.08 15.78
N TRP A 112 3.27 -3.97 14.92
CA TRP A 112 4.70 -4.25 14.80
C TRP A 112 5.46 -3.16 14.03
N SER A 113 4.79 -2.42 13.16
CA SER A 113 5.39 -1.39 12.31
C SER A 113 5.40 -0.03 12.99
N GLY A 114 6.52 0.67 12.88
CA GLY A 114 6.67 2.07 13.29
C GLY A 114 6.25 3.08 12.23
N ILE A 115 5.80 2.64 11.05
CA ILE A 115 5.34 3.51 9.97
C ILE A 115 4.00 4.15 10.35
N SER A 116 3.90 5.48 10.26
CA SER A 116 2.68 6.21 10.59
C SER A 116 1.49 5.75 9.71
N GLU A 117 0.26 5.81 10.23
CA GLU A 117 -0.94 5.47 9.46
C GLU A 117 -1.05 6.27 8.15
N THR A 118 -0.64 7.54 8.19
CA THR A 118 -0.61 8.39 7.00
C THR A 118 0.35 7.86 5.94
N ASP A 119 1.55 7.46 6.35
CA ASP A 119 2.53 6.89 5.44
C ASP A 119 2.11 5.51 4.94
N GLN A 120 1.48 4.68 5.79
CA GLN A 120 0.92 3.38 5.38
C GLN A 120 -0.11 3.54 4.26
N ARG A 121 -1.00 4.55 4.34
CA ARG A 121 -1.96 4.87 3.25
C ARG A 121 -1.25 5.25 1.95
N VAL A 122 -0.19 6.06 2.05
CA VAL A 122 0.60 6.45 0.86
C VAL A 122 1.28 5.22 0.26
N ILE A 123 1.93 4.41 1.08
CA ILE A 123 2.59 3.16 0.68
C ILE A 123 1.59 2.23 -0.01
N GLY A 124 0.44 1.98 0.61
CA GLY A 124 -0.59 1.11 0.06
C GLY A 124 -1.08 1.57 -1.31
N LYS A 125 -1.32 2.88 -1.47
CA LYS A 125 -1.70 3.44 -2.77
C LYS A 125 -0.60 3.33 -3.82
N LEU A 126 0.65 3.60 -3.45
CA LEU A 126 1.78 3.45 -4.39
C LEU A 126 1.94 2.00 -4.83
N LEU A 127 1.82 1.04 -3.92
CA LEU A 127 1.93 -0.38 -4.24
C LEU A 127 0.76 -0.87 -5.08
N SER A 128 -0.49 -0.47 -4.78
CA SER A 128 -1.67 -0.88 -5.55
C SER A 128 -1.67 -0.33 -6.98
N LEU A 129 -1.08 0.85 -7.20
CA LEU A 129 -0.96 1.47 -8.53
C LEU A 129 0.28 1.01 -9.30
N ASN A 130 1.20 0.31 -8.63
CA ASN A 130 2.45 -0.08 -9.25
C ASN A 130 2.26 -1.25 -10.22
N LYS A 131 2.57 -1.00 -11.50
CA LYS A 131 2.56 -2.00 -12.57
C LYS A 131 3.95 -2.60 -12.86
N LYS A 132 5.00 -2.10 -12.18
CA LYS A 132 6.37 -2.54 -12.40
C LYS A 132 6.91 -3.23 -11.14
N PRO A 133 6.74 -4.54 -11.01
CA PRO A 133 7.12 -5.25 -9.78
C PRO A 133 8.64 -5.37 -9.60
N ILE A 134 9.45 -4.98 -10.58
CA ILE A 134 10.91 -5.09 -10.54
C ILE A 134 11.55 -3.73 -10.23
N LEU A 135 12.37 -3.72 -9.19
CA LEU A 135 13.17 -2.60 -8.71
C LEU A 135 14.62 -2.89 -9.03
N THR A 136 15.17 -2.23 -10.07
CA THR A 136 16.57 -2.44 -10.45
C THR A 136 17.49 -1.69 -9.50
N ARG A 137 18.51 -2.37 -8.99
CA ARG A 137 19.57 -1.80 -8.11
C ARG A 137 19.00 -1.04 -6.91
N LEU A 138 18.06 -1.67 -6.19
CA LEU A 138 17.48 -1.08 -4.97
C LEU A 138 18.59 -0.83 -3.94
N LYS A 139 18.76 0.45 -3.58
CA LYS A 139 19.85 0.89 -2.72
C LYS A 139 19.75 0.23 -1.33
N ASN A 140 20.88 -0.22 -0.78
CA ASN A 140 21.00 -0.86 0.54
C ASN A 140 20.17 -2.15 0.74
N CYS A 141 19.46 -2.65 -0.27
CA CYS A 141 18.60 -3.82 -0.12
C CYS A 141 19.37 -5.05 0.40
N GLN A 142 20.53 -5.33 -0.18
CA GLN A 142 21.37 -6.44 0.24
C GLN A 142 21.85 -6.30 1.69
N GLN A 143 22.22 -5.10 2.13
CA GLN A 143 22.65 -4.85 3.51
C GLN A 143 21.49 -5.04 4.49
N ILE A 144 20.28 -4.59 4.15
CA ILE A 144 19.10 -4.79 5.00
C ILE A 144 18.82 -6.29 5.17
N PHE A 145 18.87 -7.08 4.10
CA PHE A 145 18.71 -8.53 4.20
C PHE A 145 19.80 -9.20 5.04
N GLN A 146 21.06 -8.76 4.93
CA GLN A 146 22.16 -9.25 5.77
C GLN A 146 21.95 -8.93 7.24
N HIS A 147 21.51 -7.73 7.56
CA HIS A 147 21.17 -7.34 8.92
C HIS A 147 20.00 -8.15 9.47
N LEU A 148 18.92 -8.34 8.68
CA LEU A 148 17.80 -9.20 9.07
C LEU A 148 18.29 -10.61 9.42
N GLU A 149 19.12 -11.23 8.56
CA GLU A 149 19.70 -12.54 8.83
C GLU A 149 20.48 -12.55 10.14
N SER A 150 21.37 -11.57 10.34
CA SER A 150 22.14 -11.45 11.58
C SER A 150 21.25 -11.38 12.80
N GLU A 151 20.21 -10.53 12.82
CA GLU A 151 19.30 -10.37 13.96
C GLU A 151 18.50 -11.64 14.26
N PHE A 152 18.05 -12.38 13.23
CA PHE A 152 17.31 -13.63 13.44
C PHE A 152 18.15 -14.71 14.10
N PHE A 153 19.45 -14.77 13.81
CA PHE A 153 20.32 -15.84 14.29
C PHE A 153 21.16 -15.46 15.53
N SER A 154 21.58 -14.18 15.68
CA SER A 154 22.32 -13.73 16.87
C SER A 154 21.42 -13.49 18.09
N LYS A 155 20.19 -13.00 17.85
CA LYS A 155 19.19 -12.70 18.90
C LYS A 155 19.74 -11.81 20.02
N GLU A 156 20.54 -10.81 19.67
CA GLU A 156 21.08 -9.86 20.62
C GLU A 156 19.98 -9.00 21.27
N LEU A 157 20.32 -8.25 22.31
CA LEU A 157 19.38 -7.38 23.02
C LEU A 157 18.68 -6.42 22.03
N GLY A 158 17.35 -6.43 22.01
CA GLY A 158 16.54 -5.58 21.12
C GLY A 158 16.33 -6.13 19.70
N TYR A 159 16.78 -7.34 19.38
CA TYR A 159 16.66 -7.95 18.05
C TYR A 159 15.24 -7.89 17.46
N ARG A 160 14.19 -8.06 18.29
CA ARG A 160 12.79 -8.01 17.80
C ARG A 160 12.42 -6.64 17.23
N THR A 161 12.72 -5.59 17.98
CA THR A 161 12.49 -4.21 17.56
C THR A 161 13.30 -3.90 16.30
N ARG A 162 14.57 -4.36 16.28
CA ARG A 162 15.45 -4.11 15.15
C ARG A 162 14.99 -4.83 13.88
N ILE A 163 14.50 -6.07 13.98
CA ILE A 163 13.91 -6.79 12.83
C ILE A 163 12.73 -5.99 12.25
N ASN A 164 11.81 -5.53 13.11
CA ASN A 164 10.67 -4.73 12.66
C ASN A 164 11.11 -3.43 11.98
N HIS A 165 12.08 -2.71 12.54
CA HIS A 165 12.63 -1.50 11.92
C HIS A 165 13.31 -1.79 10.58
N LEU A 166 14.03 -2.90 10.42
CA LEU A 166 14.65 -3.29 9.16
C LEU A 166 13.60 -3.62 8.09
N ILE A 167 12.47 -4.22 8.48
CA ILE A 167 11.35 -4.46 7.57
C ILE A 167 10.71 -3.14 7.14
N ASP A 168 10.47 -2.21 8.09
CA ASP A 168 9.97 -0.87 7.78
C ASP A 168 10.92 -0.13 6.83
N GLU A 169 12.24 -0.18 7.08
CA GLU A 169 13.27 0.40 6.22
C GLU A 169 13.24 -0.19 4.81
N LEU A 170 13.10 -1.51 4.69
CA LEU A 170 13.00 -2.20 3.40
C LEU A 170 11.77 -1.74 2.62
N LEU A 171 10.60 -1.68 3.26
CA LEU A 171 9.36 -1.19 2.66
C LEU A 171 9.49 0.26 2.20
N ILE A 172 9.97 1.15 3.08
CA ILE A 172 10.16 2.57 2.77
C ILE A 172 11.14 2.74 1.60
N THR A 173 12.26 2.00 1.62
CA THR A 173 13.28 2.08 0.58
C THR A 173 12.73 1.63 -0.77
N ALA A 174 11.99 0.53 -0.79
CA ALA A 174 11.35 0.01 -2.01
C ALA A 174 10.33 1.01 -2.58
N VAL A 175 9.45 1.54 -1.74
CA VAL A 175 8.42 2.50 -2.17
C VAL A 175 9.03 3.83 -2.64
N ARG A 176 10.07 4.34 -1.96
CA ARG A 176 10.81 5.51 -2.41
C ARG A 176 11.50 5.30 -3.76
N HIS A 177 11.98 4.07 -4.03
CA HIS A 177 12.54 3.73 -5.33
C HIS A 177 11.46 3.72 -6.42
N LEU A 178 10.29 3.11 -6.16
CA LEU A 178 9.14 3.15 -7.06
C LEU A 178 8.70 4.58 -7.39
N SER A 179 8.60 5.44 -6.40
CA SER A 179 8.21 6.84 -6.62
C SER A 179 9.25 7.64 -7.40
N LYS A 180 10.53 7.23 -7.41
CA LYS A 180 11.59 7.87 -8.21
C LYS A 180 11.58 7.50 -9.69
N GLN A 181 11.14 6.31 -10.03
CA GLN A 181 11.08 5.86 -11.42
C GLN A 181 10.01 6.59 -12.24
N ASP A 182 9.03 7.18 -11.60
CA ASP A 182 7.94 7.95 -12.21
C ASP A 182 8.02 9.43 -11.76
N ASN A 183 8.78 10.26 -12.46
CA ASN A 183 9.02 11.68 -12.09
C ASN A 183 7.74 12.53 -11.95
N LEU A 184 6.58 12.08 -12.48
CA LEU A 184 5.28 12.72 -12.36
C LEU A 184 4.43 12.18 -11.17
N ARG A 185 4.88 11.10 -10.49
CA ARG A 185 4.16 10.47 -9.38
C ARG A 185 4.76 10.76 -8.01
N ARG A 186 5.92 11.42 -7.96
CA ARG A 186 6.73 11.54 -6.75
C ARG A 186 5.98 12.13 -5.55
N ASP A 187 5.15 13.12 -5.80
CA ASP A 187 4.55 13.92 -4.73
C ASP A 187 3.01 13.82 -4.69
N PHE A 188 2.37 13.23 -5.74
CA PHE A 188 0.92 13.27 -5.85
C PHE A 188 0.19 12.57 -4.70
N PRO A 189 0.55 11.35 -4.23
CA PRO A 189 -0.11 10.73 -3.09
C PRO A 189 -0.03 11.56 -1.81
N GLN A 190 1.13 12.09 -1.47
CA GLN A 190 1.31 12.95 -0.29
C GLN A 190 0.60 14.30 -0.47
N THR A 191 0.73 14.89 -1.65
CA THR A 191 0.07 16.14 -1.99
C THR A 191 -1.45 15.98 -2.00
N PHE A 192 -1.97 14.83 -2.47
CA PHE A 192 -3.39 14.52 -2.45
C PHE A 192 -3.93 14.34 -1.03
N LEU A 193 -3.16 13.73 -0.13
CA LEU A 193 -3.55 13.61 1.28
C LEU A 193 -3.56 14.98 1.98
N LYS A 194 -2.61 15.87 1.66
CA LYS A 194 -2.64 17.25 2.13
C LYS A 194 -3.86 18.00 1.60
N LEU A 195 -4.17 17.82 0.30
CA LEU A 195 -5.40 18.35 -0.29
C LEU A 195 -6.62 17.85 0.48
N GLU A 196 -6.74 16.53 0.71
CA GLU A 196 -7.86 15.95 1.48
C GLU A 196 -7.99 16.61 2.86
N GLN A 197 -6.89 16.81 3.57
CA GLN A 197 -6.90 17.50 4.85
C GLN A 197 -7.43 18.92 4.72
N THR A 198 -6.95 19.68 3.74
CA THR A 198 -7.43 21.05 3.46
C THR A 198 -8.92 21.09 3.13
N LEU A 199 -9.42 20.10 2.34
CA LEU A 199 -10.83 19.95 2.02
C LEU A 199 -11.68 19.67 3.29
N ARG A 200 -11.18 18.81 4.20
CA ARG A 200 -11.87 18.51 5.47
C ARG A 200 -11.91 19.69 6.43
N GLU A 201 -10.86 20.48 6.48
CA GLU A 201 -10.79 21.69 7.31
C GLU A 201 -11.70 22.82 6.78
N ASN A 202 -12.04 22.79 5.49
CA ASN A 202 -12.80 23.84 4.82
C ASN A 202 -13.96 23.26 3.96
N LEU A 203 -14.82 22.41 4.56
CA LEU A 203 -15.89 21.72 3.85
C LEU A 203 -16.93 22.65 3.26
N ALA A 204 -17.25 23.77 3.94
CA ALA A 204 -18.22 24.73 3.48
C ALA A 204 -17.76 25.56 2.27
N HIS A 205 -16.45 25.60 2.00
CA HIS A 205 -15.92 26.32 0.85
C HIS A 205 -16.43 25.71 -0.48
N PRO A 206 -16.86 26.53 -1.46
CA PRO A 206 -17.34 26.05 -2.76
C PRO A 206 -16.19 25.66 -3.69
N TRP A 207 -15.44 24.63 -3.32
CA TRP A 207 -14.26 24.15 -4.04
C TRP A 207 -14.53 23.90 -5.52
N THR A 208 -13.71 24.46 -6.39
CA THR A 208 -13.66 24.16 -7.82
C THR A 208 -12.54 23.16 -8.14
N VAL A 209 -12.61 22.53 -9.32
CA VAL A 209 -11.55 21.62 -9.77
C VAL A 209 -10.25 22.38 -10.00
N GLU A 210 -10.34 23.63 -10.45
CA GLU A 210 -9.22 24.54 -10.68
C GLU A 210 -8.48 24.85 -9.38
N GLU A 211 -9.21 25.19 -8.33
CA GLU A 211 -8.61 25.45 -7.00
C GLU A 211 -7.92 24.22 -6.43
N MET A 212 -8.60 23.07 -6.47
CA MET A 212 -8.03 21.79 -6.03
C MET A 212 -6.78 21.41 -6.82
N ALA A 213 -6.79 21.63 -8.13
CA ALA A 213 -5.64 21.38 -9.02
C ALA A 213 -4.48 22.33 -8.69
N GLY A 214 -4.77 23.61 -8.42
CA GLY A 214 -3.77 24.62 -8.00
C GLY A 214 -3.08 24.23 -6.70
N LEU A 215 -3.82 23.73 -5.70
CA LEU A 215 -3.25 23.27 -4.42
C LEU A 215 -2.26 22.11 -4.58
N VAL A 216 -2.42 21.27 -5.60
CA VAL A 216 -1.52 20.16 -5.89
C VAL A 216 -0.48 20.48 -6.97
N GLY A 217 -0.45 21.73 -7.47
CA GLY A 217 0.51 22.19 -8.48
C GLY A 217 0.31 21.55 -9.86
N LEU A 218 -0.94 21.20 -10.25
CA LEU A 218 -1.28 20.55 -11.51
C LEU A 218 -2.30 21.37 -12.30
N GLY A 219 -2.32 21.17 -13.63
CA GLY A 219 -3.46 21.61 -14.46
C GLY A 219 -4.68 20.73 -14.22
N THR A 220 -5.88 21.25 -14.48
CA THR A 220 -7.18 20.61 -14.20
C THR A 220 -7.34 19.20 -14.81
N THR A 221 -6.91 19.01 -16.05
CA THR A 221 -6.97 17.71 -16.75
C THR A 221 -6.08 16.68 -16.06
N ALA A 222 -4.81 17.02 -15.86
CA ALA A 222 -3.84 16.13 -15.22
C ALA A 222 -4.22 15.82 -13.75
N PHE A 223 -4.77 16.80 -13.04
CA PHE A 223 -5.31 16.59 -11.70
C PHE A 223 -6.50 15.64 -11.69
N THR A 224 -7.47 15.84 -12.60
CA THR A 224 -8.68 14.99 -12.70
C THR A 224 -8.32 13.54 -12.98
N GLU A 225 -7.40 13.28 -13.89
CA GLU A 225 -6.93 11.93 -14.22
C GLU A 225 -6.22 11.27 -13.04
N LYS A 226 -5.30 12.02 -12.39
CA LYS A 226 -4.56 11.50 -11.23
C LYS A 226 -5.45 11.31 -10.01
N ALA A 227 -6.36 12.23 -9.72
CA ALA A 227 -7.31 12.11 -8.63
C ALA A 227 -8.22 10.88 -8.83
N LYS A 228 -8.72 10.66 -10.06
CA LYS A 228 -9.52 9.48 -10.38
C LYS A 228 -8.72 8.18 -10.27
N ALA A 229 -7.49 8.16 -10.76
CA ALA A 229 -6.61 6.99 -10.63
C ALA A 229 -6.26 6.68 -9.16
N PHE A 230 -6.09 7.72 -8.33
CA PHE A 230 -5.69 7.58 -6.92
C PHE A 230 -6.86 7.24 -6.00
N SER A 231 -8.01 7.92 -6.15
CA SER A 231 -9.17 7.80 -5.25
C SER A 231 -10.30 6.93 -5.79
N GLY A 232 -10.30 6.64 -7.09
CA GLY A 232 -11.42 6.00 -7.80
C GLY A 232 -12.53 6.98 -8.19
N PHE A 233 -12.46 8.26 -7.78
CA PHE A 233 -13.50 9.27 -7.99
C PHE A 233 -12.98 10.49 -8.76
N SER A 234 -13.87 11.16 -9.49
CA SER A 234 -13.54 12.52 -9.96
C SER A 234 -13.37 13.47 -8.77
N PRO A 235 -12.61 14.58 -8.91
CA PRO A 235 -12.33 15.49 -7.78
C PRO A 235 -13.59 15.98 -7.04
N LEU A 236 -14.62 16.39 -7.75
CA LEU A 236 -15.87 16.85 -7.14
C LEU A 236 -16.65 15.71 -6.45
N ASN A 237 -16.66 14.50 -7.04
CA ASN A 237 -17.28 13.35 -6.38
C ASN A 237 -16.50 12.94 -5.13
N TYR A 238 -15.18 13.06 -5.15
CA TYR A 238 -14.35 12.82 -3.98
C TYR A 238 -14.69 13.81 -2.85
N LEU A 239 -14.79 15.10 -3.17
CA LEU A 239 -15.25 16.12 -2.22
C LEU A 239 -16.64 15.81 -1.65
N ILE A 240 -17.59 15.39 -2.50
CA ILE A 240 -18.94 15.00 -2.06
C ILE A 240 -18.85 13.82 -1.07
N ASN A 241 -18.02 12.82 -1.32
CA ASN A 241 -17.84 11.69 -0.40
C ASN A 241 -17.28 12.14 0.96
N ILE A 242 -16.30 13.07 0.96
CA ILE A 242 -15.78 13.67 2.20
C ILE A 242 -16.89 14.40 2.96
N ARG A 243 -17.67 15.22 2.29
CA ARG A 243 -18.81 15.97 2.87
C ARG A 243 -19.87 15.03 3.49
N ILE A 244 -20.22 13.96 2.80
CA ILE A 244 -21.16 12.96 3.31
C ILE A 244 -20.57 12.21 4.51
N SER A 245 -19.31 11.85 4.47
CA SER A 245 -18.61 11.21 5.61
C SER A 245 -18.65 12.09 6.86
N GLU A 246 -18.46 13.39 6.73
CA GLU A 246 -18.54 14.32 7.85
C GLU A 246 -20.00 14.53 8.30
N ALA A 247 -20.93 14.65 7.37
CA ALA A 247 -22.35 14.73 7.68
C ALA A 247 -22.85 13.52 8.50
N ILE A 248 -22.34 12.30 8.21
CA ILE A 248 -22.66 11.09 8.99
C ILE A 248 -22.25 11.27 10.46
N LYS A 249 -21.09 11.88 10.73
CA LYS A 249 -20.64 12.15 12.10
C LYS A 249 -21.53 13.19 12.78
N LEU A 250 -21.86 14.28 12.07
CA LEU A 250 -22.71 15.36 12.58
C LEU A 250 -24.16 14.92 12.83
N LEU A 251 -24.67 13.95 12.05
CA LEU A 251 -26.02 13.38 12.25
C LEU A 251 -26.19 12.66 13.60
N ASN A 252 -25.11 12.24 14.24
CA ASN A 252 -25.15 11.68 15.60
C ASN A 252 -25.41 12.77 16.68
N ARG A 253 -25.23 14.04 16.35
CA ARG A 253 -25.51 15.18 17.22
C ARG A 253 -26.97 15.59 17.09
N LYS A 254 -27.74 15.47 18.19
CA LYS A 254 -29.19 15.76 18.21
C LYS A 254 -29.50 17.26 18.24
N ASP A 255 -28.53 18.07 18.63
CA ASP A 255 -28.60 19.55 18.72
C ASP A 255 -28.52 20.26 17.37
N LEU A 256 -28.03 19.60 16.32
CA LEU A 256 -27.91 20.17 14.99
C LEU A 256 -29.14 19.86 14.11
N SER A 257 -29.64 20.89 13.43
CA SER A 257 -30.66 20.69 12.39
C SER A 257 -30.05 20.09 11.11
N LEU A 258 -30.89 19.46 10.27
CA LEU A 258 -30.44 18.97 8.97
C LEU A 258 -29.98 20.10 8.04
N THR A 259 -30.50 21.30 8.22
CA THR A 259 -30.11 22.49 7.47
C THR A 259 -28.73 22.96 7.90
N ASP A 260 -28.45 23.00 9.20
CA ASP A 260 -27.14 23.37 9.73
C ASP A 260 -26.06 22.38 9.24
N ILE A 261 -26.36 21.07 9.33
CA ILE A 261 -25.43 20.02 8.82
C ILE A 261 -25.16 20.19 7.32
N ALA A 262 -26.22 20.50 6.53
CA ALA A 262 -26.04 20.73 5.10
C ALA A 262 -25.10 21.91 4.84
N LEU A 263 -25.26 23.01 5.55
CA LEU A 263 -24.44 24.23 5.41
C LEU A 263 -22.99 23.97 5.90
N GLU A 264 -22.82 23.42 7.09
CA GLU A 264 -21.49 23.09 7.65
C GLU A 264 -20.69 22.15 6.76
N THR A 265 -21.37 21.23 6.09
CA THR A 265 -20.74 20.27 5.18
C THR A 265 -20.67 20.76 3.73
N GLY A 266 -21.04 22.01 3.45
CA GLY A 266 -20.83 22.69 2.17
C GLY A 266 -21.86 22.33 1.08
N PHE A 267 -23.04 21.86 1.46
CA PHE A 267 -24.16 21.74 0.53
C PHE A 267 -24.92 23.07 0.44
N TYR A 268 -25.27 23.47 -0.77
CA TYR A 268 -25.98 24.73 -0.99
C TYR A 268 -27.44 24.74 -0.50
N SER A 269 -28.02 23.56 -0.25
CA SER A 269 -29.38 23.43 0.33
C SER A 269 -29.56 22.09 1.05
N SER A 270 -30.50 22.05 2.00
CA SER A 270 -30.89 20.82 2.69
C SER A 270 -31.53 19.78 1.75
N GLN A 271 -32.18 20.23 0.66
CA GLN A 271 -32.73 19.33 -0.37
C GLN A 271 -31.60 18.64 -1.15
N HIS A 272 -30.60 19.40 -1.60
CA HIS A 272 -29.43 18.84 -2.29
C HIS A 272 -28.65 17.89 -1.40
N PHE A 273 -28.46 18.27 -0.14
CA PHE A 273 -27.87 17.38 0.87
C PHE A 273 -28.63 16.08 0.98
N SER A 274 -29.96 16.16 1.23
CA SER A 274 -30.80 14.97 1.47
C SER A 274 -30.86 14.02 0.28
N SER A 275 -30.96 14.55 -0.95
CA SER A 275 -30.97 13.74 -2.17
C SER A 275 -29.61 13.07 -2.41
N THR A 276 -28.50 13.80 -2.21
CA THR A 276 -27.14 13.27 -2.37
C THR A 276 -26.81 12.24 -1.28
N PHE A 277 -27.19 12.51 -0.04
CA PHE A 277 -27.01 11.58 1.06
C PHE A 277 -27.76 10.27 0.82
N LYS A 278 -29.04 10.33 0.41
CA LYS A 278 -29.84 9.15 0.07
C LYS A 278 -29.22 8.36 -1.09
N LYS A 279 -28.74 9.06 -2.12
CA LYS A 279 -28.09 8.43 -3.28
C LYS A 279 -26.85 7.63 -2.88
N LEU A 280 -26.04 8.13 -1.93
CA LEU A 280 -24.77 7.51 -1.54
C LEU A 280 -24.91 6.50 -0.40
N THR A 281 -25.89 6.67 0.51
CA THR A 281 -26.04 5.81 1.70
C THR A 281 -27.25 4.86 1.64
N GLY A 282 -28.17 5.08 0.71
CA GLY A 282 -29.44 4.36 0.64
C GLY A 282 -30.53 4.91 1.56
N TYR A 283 -30.20 5.75 2.53
CA TYR A 283 -31.12 6.32 3.53
C TYR A 283 -31.21 7.84 3.40
N THR A 284 -32.36 8.40 3.75
CA THR A 284 -32.43 9.85 3.97
C THR A 284 -31.69 10.21 5.26
N PRO A 285 -31.18 11.46 5.42
CA PRO A 285 -30.54 11.91 6.66
C PRO A 285 -31.44 11.72 7.90
N ARG A 286 -32.77 11.91 7.72
CA ARG A 286 -33.75 11.74 8.79
C ARG A 286 -33.94 10.29 9.20
N GLU A 287 -34.00 9.38 8.23
CA GLU A 287 -34.06 7.93 8.48
C GLU A 287 -32.77 7.46 9.17
N PHE A 288 -31.60 7.89 8.66
CA PHE A 288 -30.31 7.55 9.22
C PHE A 288 -30.17 8.00 10.69
N ARG A 289 -30.61 9.23 11.02
CA ARG A 289 -30.62 9.73 12.41
C ARG A 289 -31.53 8.94 13.34
N LYS A 290 -32.64 8.37 12.83
CA LYS A 290 -33.58 7.59 13.63
C LYS A 290 -33.14 6.14 13.87
N SER A 291 -32.27 5.61 12.98
CA SER A 291 -31.82 4.21 13.05
C SER A 291 -30.67 4.01 14.04
N LYS A 292 -30.17 5.09 14.65
CA LYS A 292 -29.19 5.10 15.73
C LYS A 292 -29.76 5.71 17.01
#